data_15b4e927bf6a4ef86099569ce6fc9b16
#
_entry.id   15b4e927bf6a4ef86099569ce6fc9b16
#
_cell.length_a   1.000
_cell.length_b   1.000
_cell.length_c   1.000
_cell.angle_alpha   90.00
_cell.angle_beta   90.00
_cell.angle_gamma   90.00
#
_symmetry.space_group_name_H-M   'P 1'
#
loop_
_entity.id
_entity.type
_entity.pdbx_description
1 polymer ?
#
loop_
_entity_poly.entity_id
_entity_poly.type
_entity_poly.pdbx_seq_one_letter_code
_entity_poly.pdbx_strand_id
1 'polypeptide(L)'
;MHLADRELAWSPLNRPPAVSDPTRVDWGGRTRVVIYGAGYGKHEAPLMDPAWVVWALNLVPPMDDRQRVRADAWFDLHQRVAQTADDLRWIAKCPVPIFVPPDLADAGPTCVAYPLDAVEAAYGSYFACTFAYQIGLAMLHGFTDIGLYGVELAYGTPRERTVEWASTSWWLGYAEARGVRFHLPFGSRLCAHPHRYGFEYRAEIDDVERYLDDWERGAERPLAGRGAASVGG
;
A
#
# COMPACT_ATOMS: atom_id res chain seq x y z
N MET A 1 24.23 10.81 4.09
CA MET A 1 24.34 10.22 2.74
C MET A 1 23.02 10.53 2.06
N HIS A 2 23.03 11.47 1.11
CA HIS A 2 21.82 11.94 0.43
C HIS A 2 21.24 10.80 -0.44
N LEU A 3 19.90 10.68 -0.46
CA LEU A 3 19.17 9.73 -1.33
C LEU A 3 19.51 9.90 -2.83
N ALA A 4 19.94 11.11 -3.22
CA ALA A 4 20.33 11.44 -4.60
C ALA A 4 21.64 10.78 -5.08
N ASP A 5 22.50 10.31 -4.19
CA ASP A 5 23.81 9.74 -4.52
C ASP A 5 23.80 8.20 -4.53
N ARG A 6 22.68 7.57 -4.19
CA ARG A 6 22.52 6.13 -4.36
C ARG A 6 22.12 5.88 -5.80
N GLU A 7 23.01 5.28 -6.57
CA GLU A 7 22.58 4.54 -7.77
C GLU A 7 21.56 3.52 -7.29
N LEU A 8 20.29 3.85 -7.54
CA LEU A 8 19.18 3.03 -7.12
C LEU A 8 19.29 1.70 -7.86
N ALA A 9 19.66 0.67 -7.12
CA ALA A 9 19.68 -0.70 -7.62
C ALA A 9 18.23 -1.23 -7.79
N TRP A 10 17.36 -0.39 -8.35
CA TRP A 10 16.00 -0.74 -8.73
C TRP A 10 16.09 -1.42 -10.08
N SER A 11 15.85 -2.71 -10.11
CA SER A 11 15.71 -3.43 -11.36
C SER A 11 14.33 -4.07 -11.36
N PRO A 12 13.42 -3.63 -12.23
CA PRO A 12 12.23 -4.42 -12.50
C PRO A 12 12.71 -5.78 -13.04
N LEU A 13 12.12 -6.88 -12.60
CA LEU A 13 12.40 -8.21 -13.16
C LEU A 13 12.02 -8.24 -14.66
N ASN A 14 11.11 -7.38 -15.05
CA ASN A 14 10.67 -7.17 -16.40
C ASN A 14 10.78 -5.68 -16.78
N ARG A 15 10.82 -5.40 -18.06
CA ARG A 15 10.75 -4.01 -18.53
C ARG A 15 9.50 -3.34 -17.95
N PRO A 16 9.62 -2.13 -17.36
CA PRO A 16 8.46 -1.40 -16.88
C PRO A 16 7.45 -1.20 -18.01
N PRO A 17 6.14 -1.28 -17.73
CA PRO A 17 5.13 -1.03 -18.74
C PRO A 17 5.22 0.41 -19.24
N ALA A 18 4.99 0.61 -20.52
CA ALA A 18 4.72 1.95 -21.04
C ALA A 18 3.28 2.32 -20.67
N VAL A 19 3.09 3.44 -20.00
CA VAL A 19 1.76 3.90 -19.58
C VAL A 19 1.30 4.99 -20.54
N SER A 20 0.53 4.60 -21.54
CA SER A 20 -0.16 5.54 -22.45
C SER A 20 -1.56 5.90 -21.98
N ASP A 21 -2.21 4.99 -21.27
CA ASP A 21 -3.50 5.17 -20.62
C ASP A 21 -3.41 4.69 -19.17
N PRO A 22 -3.47 5.61 -18.18
CA PRO A 22 -3.34 5.24 -16.77
C PRO A 22 -4.52 4.43 -16.23
N THR A 23 -5.63 4.32 -16.97
CA THR A 23 -6.78 3.49 -16.58
C THR A 23 -6.65 2.04 -17.06
N ARG A 24 -5.69 1.75 -17.96
CA ARG A 24 -5.54 0.44 -18.62
C ARG A 24 -4.08 0.09 -18.85
N VAL A 25 -3.33 -0.03 -17.77
CA VAL A 25 -1.92 -0.43 -17.87
C VAL A 25 -1.81 -1.93 -18.10
N ASP A 26 -1.02 -2.33 -19.10
CA ASP A 26 -0.70 -3.74 -19.31
C ASP A 26 0.39 -4.19 -18.33
N TRP A 27 0.00 -4.97 -17.35
CA TRP A 27 0.90 -5.56 -16.36
C TRP A 27 1.44 -6.95 -16.80
N GLY A 28 1.41 -7.26 -18.10
CA GLY A 28 1.89 -8.54 -18.63
C GLY A 28 1.01 -9.72 -18.21
N GLY A 29 -0.30 -9.52 -18.14
CA GLY A 29 -1.27 -10.54 -17.73
C GLY A 29 -1.24 -10.89 -16.23
N ARG A 30 -0.45 -10.20 -15.42
CA ARG A 30 -0.38 -10.40 -13.96
C ARG A 30 -1.62 -9.84 -13.29
N THR A 31 -2.21 -10.63 -12.39
CA THR A 31 -3.43 -10.28 -11.63
C THR A 31 -3.18 -10.07 -10.14
N ARG A 32 -1.91 -10.05 -9.72
CA ARG A 32 -1.50 -9.88 -8.32
C ARG A 32 -0.64 -8.66 -8.18
N VAL A 33 -0.92 -7.82 -7.19
CA VAL A 33 -0.11 -6.62 -6.89
C VAL A 33 0.27 -6.55 -5.42
N VAL A 34 1.51 -6.16 -5.17
CA VAL A 34 2.00 -5.77 -3.84
C VAL A 34 1.98 -4.26 -3.74
N ILE A 35 1.32 -3.74 -2.74
CA ILE A 35 1.46 -2.37 -2.24
C ILE A 35 2.54 -2.40 -1.16
N TYR A 36 3.69 -1.77 -1.43
CA TYR A 36 4.90 -1.89 -0.64
C TYR A 36 5.22 -0.58 0.09
N GLY A 37 4.96 -0.57 1.39
CA GLY A 37 5.23 0.55 2.30
C GLY A 37 6.54 0.37 3.10
N ALA A 38 6.81 1.33 3.99
CA ALA A 38 8.03 1.37 4.79
C ALA A 38 7.92 0.68 6.16
N GLY A 39 6.69 0.35 6.60
CA GLY A 39 6.37 -0.10 7.95
C GLY A 39 6.69 -1.57 8.23
N TYR A 40 6.02 -2.09 9.26
CA TYR A 40 6.15 -3.46 9.71
C TYR A 40 5.76 -4.49 8.63
N GLY A 41 6.39 -5.66 8.67
CA GLY A 41 6.06 -6.78 7.77
C GLY A 41 6.51 -6.59 6.31
N LYS A 42 7.19 -5.49 5.96
CA LYS A 42 7.66 -5.24 4.59
C LYS A 42 8.59 -6.33 4.06
N HIS A 43 9.37 -6.98 4.93
CA HIS A 43 10.32 -8.05 4.57
C HIS A 43 9.64 -9.35 4.15
N GLU A 44 8.35 -9.51 4.44
CA GLU A 44 7.55 -10.67 4.00
C GLU A 44 7.00 -10.50 2.58
N ALA A 45 7.14 -9.31 1.99
CA ALA A 45 6.65 -9.03 0.65
C ALA A 45 7.30 -9.95 -0.39
N PRO A 46 6.53 -10.55 -1.31
CA PRO A 46 7.05 -11.46 -2.33
C PRO A 46 7.72 -10.69 -3.48
N LEU A 47 8.71 -9.83 -3.16
CA LEU A 47 9.34 -8.92 -4.13
C LEU A 47 10.05 -9.65 -5.27
N MET A 48 10.51 -10.88 -5.06
CA MET A 48 11.23 -11.66 -6.06
C MET A 48 10.33 -12.62 -6.84
N ASP A 49 9.04 -12.71 -6.49
CA ASP A 49 8.09 -13.53 -7.23
C ASP A 49 7.60 -12.76 -8.47
N PRO A 50 7.88 -13.25 -9.71
CA PRO A 50 7.49 -12.57 -10.93
C PRO A 50 5.97 -12.55 -11.15
N ALA A 51 5.19 -13.36 -10.44
CA ALA A 51 3.73 -13.37 -10.53
C ALA A 51 3.09 -12.11 -9.90
N TRP A 52 3.84 -11.37 -9.08
CA TRP A 52 3.39 -10.15 -8.46
C TRP A 52 3.91 -8.92 -9.18
N VAL A 53 3.04 -7.95 -9.38
CA VAL A 53 3.42 -6.55 -9.68
C VAL A 53 3.77 -5.89 -8.36
N VAL A 54 4.80 -5.06 -8.32
CA VAL A 54 5.20 -4.34 -7.10
C VAL A 54 5.00 -2.84 -7.29
N TRP A 55 4.17 -2.25 -6.47
CA TRP A 55 3.91 -0.84 -6.38
C TRP A 55 4.50 -0.26 -5.10
N ALA A 56 5.52 0.55 -5.23
CA ALA A 56 6.11 1.28 -4.11
C ALA A 56 5.49 2.68 -3.96
N LEU A 57 5.74 3.35 -2.85
CA LEU A 57 5.21 4.70 -2.62
C LEU A 57 6.16 5.57 -1.82
N ASN A 58 6.02 6.88 -2.01
CA ASN A 58 6.78 7.92 -1.31
C ASN A 58 8.29 7.65 -1.30
N LEU A 59 9.00 8.14 -0.30
CA LEU A 59 10.40 7.85 -0.06
C LEU A 59 10.56 6.58 0.79
N VAL A 60 10.11 5.43 0.26
CA VAL A 60 10.44 4.16 0.93
C VAL A 60 11.95 4.01 0.87
N PRO A 61 12.68 4.12 2.01
CA PRO A 61 14.12 3.92 1.98
C PRO A 61 14.40 2.53 1.40
N PRO A 62 15.41 2.39 0.53
CA PRO A 62 15.83 1.07 0.11
C PRO A 62 16.09 0.27 1.38
N MET A 63 15.45 -0.88 1.50
CA MET A 63 15.79 -1.84 2.53
C MET A 63 17.28 -2.15 2.39
N ASP A 64 17.95 -2.37 3.52
CA ASP A 64 19.32 -2.82 3.67
C ASP A 64 20.02 -3.12 2.33
N ASP A 65 21.25 -2.65 2.12
CA ASP A 65 22.04 -2.79 0.87
C ASP A 65 22.09 -4.21 0.27
N ARG A 66 21.56 -5.19 0.97
CA ARG A 66 21.47 -6.59 0.59
C ARG A 66 20.19 -6.99 -0.13
N GLN A 67 19.14 -6.16 -0.10
CA GLN A 67 17.88 -6.44 -0.78
C GLN A 67 17.61 -5.39 -1.86
N ARG A 68 17.79 -5.78 -3.11
CA ARG A 68 17.36 -4.99 -4.24
C ARG A 68 15.85 -4.93 -4.23
N VAL A 69 15.31 -3.75 -3.91
CA VAL A 69 13.86 -3.57 -3.98
C VAL A 69 13.46 -3.45 -5.43
N ARG A 70 12.63 -4.36 -5.89
CA ARG A 70 11.98 -4.30 -7.17
C ARG A 70 10.76 -3.39 -7.07
N ALA A 71 10.54 -2.52 -8.05
CA ALA A 71 9.27 -1.85 -8.26
C ALA A 71 8.90 -1.87 -9.74
N ASP A 72 7.64 -2.17 -10.04
CA ASP A 72 7.08 -2.09 -11.39
C ASP A 72 6.39 -0.73 -11.61
N ALA A 73 5.94 -0.07 -10.55
CA ALA A 73 5.49 1.32 -10.53
C ALA A 73 5.72 1.97 -9.16
N TRP A 74 5.66 3.29 -9.16
CA TRP A 74 5.80 4.11 -7.97
C TRP A 74 4.60 5.03 -7.79
N PHE A 75 4.35 5.48 -6.57
CA PHE A 75 3.28 6.42 -6.26
C PHE A 75 3.81 7.53 -5.36
N ASP A 76 3.60 8.76 -5.77
CA ASP A 76 3.77 9.93 -4.92
C ASP A 76 2.60 10.89 -5.19
N LEU A 77 1.59 10.85 -4.34
CA LEU A 77 0.34 11.58 -4.52
C LEU A 77 0.27 12.86 -3.70
N HIS A 78 1.41 13.36 -3.25
CA HIS A 78 1.48 14.68 -2.64
C HIS A 78 1.54 15.78 -3.71
N GLN A 79 0.78 16.84 -3.50
CA GLN A 79 0.81 18.01 -4.39
C GLN A 79 2.22 18.62 -4.46
N ARG A 80 2.56 19.28 -5.57
CA ARG A 80 3.85 19.94 -5.78
C ARG A 80 4.26 20.85 -4.61
N VAL A 81 3.31 21.56 -4.02
CA VAL A 81 3.56 22.48 -2.89
C VAL A 81 4.01 21.76 -1.63
N ALA A 82 3.72 20.48 -1.49
CA ALA A 82 4.13 19.67 -0.34
C ALA A 82 5.46 18.94 -0.56
N GLN A 83 6.02 18.99 -1.78
CA GLN A 83 7.25 18.29 -2.14
C GLN A 83 8.49 19.09 -1.75
N THR A 84 9.49 18.41 -1.24
CA THR A 84 10.83 18.98 -1.08
C THR A 84 11.58 18.99 -2.42
N ALA A 85 12.69 19.69 -2.49
CA ALA A 85 13.56 19.68 -3.68
C ALA A 85 14.13 18.26 -3.95
N ASP A 86 14.33 17.46 -2.91
CA ASP A 86 14.82 16.08 -3.05
C ASP A 86 13.73 15.16 -3.61
N ASP A 87 12.48 15.32 -3.16
CA ASP A 87 11.34 14.58 -3.68
C ASP A 87 11.13 14.89 -5.17
N LEU A 88 11.14 16.16 -5.54
CA LEU A 88 11.00 16.57 -6.95
C LEU A 88 12.15 16.02 -7.83
N ARG A 89 13.38 15.98 -7.31
CA ARG A 89 14.50 15.35 -8.02
C ARG A 89 14.31 13.85 -8.19
N TRP A 90 13.76 13.16 -7.17
CA TRP A 90 13.42 11.75 -7.25
C TRP A 90 12.32 11.51 -8.27
N ILE A 91 11.21 12.23 -8.19
CA ILE A 91 10.08 12.13 -9.12
C ILE A 91 10.56 12.29 -10.57
N ALA A 92 11.38 13.32 -10.83
CA ALA A 92 11.91 13.60 -12.16
C ALA A 92 12.80 12.49 -12.75
N LYS A 93 13.43 11.67 -11.90
CA LYS A 93 14.39 10.63 -12.29
C LYS A 93 13.91 9.20 -12.03
N CYS A 94 12.67 9.03 -11.55
CA CYS A 94 12.13 7.72 -11.24
C CYS A 94 12.25 6.78 -12.46
N PRO A 95 12.88 5.60 -12.31
CA PRO A 95 13.15 4.73 -13.47
C PRO A 95 11.95 3.90 -13.91
N VAL A 96 10.86 3.93 -13.16
CA VAL A 96 9.61 3.21 -13.44
C VAL A 96 8.45 4.21 -13.54
N PRO A 97 7.30 3.84 -14.13
CA PRO A 97 6.13 4.70 -14.09
C PRO A 97 5.84 5.18 -12.68
N ILE A 98 5.73 6.49 -12.49
CA ILE A 98 5.39 7.10 -11.22
C ILE A 98 4.05 7.81 -11.32
N PHE A 99 3.06 7.31 -10.57
CA PHE A 99 1.75 7.95 -10.48
C PHE A 99 1.83 9.13 -9.53
N VAL A 100 1.45 10.30 -10.05
CA VAL A 100 1.55 11.59 -9.36
C VAL A 100 0.22 12.36 -9.49
N PRO A 101 -0.02 13.40 -8.66
CA PRO A 101 -1.13 14.30 -8.91
C PRO A 101 -0.95 15.06 -10.24
N PRO A 102 -2.03 15.58 -10.85
CA PRO A 102 -1.98 16.23 -12.17
C PRO A 102 -0.95 17.36 -12.28
N ASP A 103 -0.70 18.11 -11.20
CA ASP A 103 0.25 19.22 -11.15
C ASP A 103 1.74 18.77 -11.18
N LEU A 104 2.00 17.48 -11.12
CA LEU A 104 3.34 16.87 -11.24
C LEU A 104 3.50 16.00 -12.50
N ALA A 105 2.49 15.88 -13.34
CA ALA A 105 2.54 15.01 -14.52
C ALA A 105 3.64 15.40 -15.53
N ASP A 106 4.10 16.64 -15.51
CA ASP A 106 5.17 17.19 -16.34
C ASP A 106 6.55 17.15 -15.66
N ALA A 107 6.65 16.64 -14.43
CA ALA A 107 7.90 16.71 -13.66
C ALA A 107 9.00 15.78 -14.17
N GLY A 108 8.66 14.72 -14.91
CA GLY A 108 9.62 13.78 -15.46
C GLY A 108 9.04 12.86 -16.55
N PRO A 109 9.90 12.15 -17.28
CA PRO A 109 9.47 11.35 -18.44
C PRO A 109 8.63 10.12 -18.07
N THR A 110 8.69 9.68 -16.83
CA THR A 110 7.94 8.53 -16.30
C THR A 110 6.74 8.95 -15.47
N CYS A 111 6.51 10.26 -15.30
CA CYS A 111 5.38 10.76 -14.55
C CYS A 111 4.07 10.50 -15.28
N VAL A 112 3.11 9.96 -14.54
CA VAL A 112 1.78 9.60 -15.01
C VAL A 112 0.76 10.24 -14.06
N ALA A 113 -0.14 11.06 -14.59
CA ALA A 113 -1.22 11.60 -13.78
C ALA A 113 -2.08 10.46 -13.25
N TYR A 114 -2.31 10.41 -11.93
CA TYR A 114 -3.22 9.43 -11.33
C TYR A 114 -4.62 9.63 -11.90
N PRO A 115 -5.31 8.56 -12.39
CA PRO A 115 -6.60 8.68 -13.06
C PRO A 115 -7.76 8.82 -12.04
N LEU A 116 -7.76 9.91 -11.26
CA LEU A 116 -8.67 10.12 -10.15
C LEU A 116 -10.14 10.01 -10.59
N ASP A 117 -10.52 10.74 -11.64
CA ASP A 117 -11.92 10.78 -12.12
C ASP A 117 -12.44 9.38 -12.49
N ALA A 118 -11.60 8.55 -13.11
CA ALA A 118 -11.99 7.20 -13.49
C ALA A 118 -12.15 6.29 -12.26
N VAL A 119 -11.28 6.42 -11.27
CA VAL A 119 -11.36 5.64 -10.03
C VAL A 119 -12.57 6.08 -9.20
N GLU A 120 -12.80 7.39 -9.07
CA GLU A 120 -13.97 7.93 -8.34
C GLU A 120 -15.28 7.55 -9.02
N ALA A 121 -15.35 7.64 -10.33
CA ALA A 121 -16.54 7.24 -11.09
C ALA A 121 -16.87 5.75 -10.91
N ALA A 122 -15.85 4.89 -10.78
CA ALA A 122 -16.04 3.46 -10.61
C ALA A 122 -16.37 3.04 -9.17
N TYR A 123 -15.79 3.72 -8.18
CA TYR A 123 -15.75 3.20 -6.79
C TYR A 123 -16.07 4.22 -5.70
N GLY A 124 -16.22 5.51 -6.02
CA GLY A 124 -16.45 6.58 -5.04
C GLY A 124 -15.15 7.28 -4.60
N SER A 125 -15.29 8.28 -3.72
CA SER A 125 -14.26 9.31 -3.44
C SER A 125 -13.71 9.29 -2.01
N TYR A 126 -13.83 8.18 -1.28
CA TYR A 126 -13.34 8.10 0.10
C TYR A 126 -11.85 7.78 0.16
N PHE A 127 -11.01 8.75 -0.19
CA PHE A 127 -9.56 8.64 -0.17
C PHE A 127 -8.93 9.56 0.88
N ALA A 128 -8.14 9.00 1.78
CA ALA A 128 -7.45 9.77 2.82
C ALA A 128 -5.93 9.52 2.87
N CYS A 129 -5.42 8.58 2.08
CA CYS A 129 -3.99 8.27 2.00
C CYS A 129 -3.64 7.56 0.69
N THR A 130 -2.36 7.52 0.35
CA THR A 130 -1.85 6.89 -0.88
C THR A 130 -2.25 5.41 -1.00
N PHE A 131 -2.32 4.66 0.10
CA PHE A 131 -2.74 3.26 0.09
C PHE A 131 -4.17 3.08 -0.43
N ALA A 132 -5.08 3.95 -0.01
CA ALA A 132 -6.46 3.92 -0.49
C ALA A 132 -6.52 4.13 -2.01
N TYR A 133 -5.79 5.10 -2.52
CA TYR A 133 -5.66 5.33 -3.97
C TYR A 133 -5.07 4.13 -4.70
N GLN A 134 -4.04 3.50 -4.15
CA GLN A 134 -3.43 2.31 -4.75
C GLN A 134 -4.43 1.14 -4.80
N ILE A 135 -5.22 0.91 -3.75
CA ILE A 135 -6.26 -0.13 -3.76
C ILE A 135 -7.32 0.17 -4.83
N GLY A 136 -7.81 1.41 -4.90
CA GLY A 136 -8.77 1.83 -5.92
C GLY A 136 -8.26 1.62 -7.35
N LEU A 137 -7.02 2.00 -7.62
CA LEU A 137 -6.38 1.79 -8.92
C LEU A 137 -6.14 0.30 -9.21
N ALA A 138 -5.77 -0.48 -8.21
CA ALA A 138 -5.59 -1.91 -8.36
C ALA A 138 -6.89 -2.60 -8.80
N MET A 139 -8.01 -2.21 -8.21
CA MET A 139 -9.33 -2.69 -8.64
C MET A 139 -9.66 -2.25 -10.06
N LEU A 140 -9.37 -1.00 -10.44
CA LEU A 140 -9.60 -0.50 -11.79
C LEU A 140 -8.78 -1.26 -12.84
N HIS A 141 -7.56 -1.65 -12.51
CA HIS A 141 -6.68 -2.45 -13.35
C HIS A 141 -7.01 -3.96 -13.34
N GLY A 142 -8.03 -4.39 -12.58
CA GLY A 142 -8.49 -5.78 -12.56
C GLY A 142 -7.62 -6.74 -11.76
N PHE A 143 -6.83 -6.24 -10.80
CA PHE A 143 -6.10 -7.12 -9.89
C PHE A 143 -7.07 -7.90 -8.99
N THR A 144 -6.84 -9.19 -8.88
CA THR A 144 -7.64 -10.11 -8.06
C THR A 144 -7.01 -10.40 -6.70
N ASP A 145 -5.73 -10.07 -6.55
CA ASP A 145 -4.98 -10.26 -5.32
C ASP A 145 -4.17 -8.98 -5.02
N ILE A 146 -4.33 -8.46 -3.82
CA ILE A 146 -3.61 -7.28 -3.33
C ILE A 146 -2.88 -7.63 -2.04
N GLY A 147 -1.56 -7.59 -2.06
CA GLY A 147 -0.72 -7.72 -0.87
C GLY A 147 -0.37 -6.34 -0.30
N LEU A 148 -0.58 -6.11 0.99
CA LEU A 148 -0.16 -4.89 1.67
C LEU A 148 0.95 -5.23 2.66
N TYR A 149 2.16 -4.84 2.33
CA TYR A 149 3.34 -5.11 3.15
C TYR A 149 4.04 -3.81 3.52
N GLY A 150 4.38 -3.66 4.79
CA GLY A 150 4.91 -2.38 5.28
C GLY A 150 3.85 -1.27 5.39
N VAL A 151 2.57 -1.66 5.46
CA VAL A 151 1.42 -0.76 5.61
C VAL A 151 0.81 -1.01 6.97
N GLU A 152 1.26 -0.27 7.98
CA GLU A 152 0.87 -0.52 9.36
C GLU A 152 -0.16 0.48 9.88
N LEU A 153 0.01 1.77 9.61
CA LEU A 153 -0.85 2.90 10.00
C LEU A 153 -1.25 2.97 11.49
N ALA A 154 -1.07 1.87 12.24
CA ALA A 154 -1.48 1.77 13.64
C ALA A 154 -0.52 2.49 14.61
N TYR A 155 0.76 2.62 14.23
CA TYR A 155 1.81 3.20 15.07
C TYR A 155 2.30 4.57 14.61
N GLY A 156 1.74 5.09 13.55
CA GLY A 156 2.14 6.36 12.96
C GLY A 156 1.61 7.58 13.72
N THR A 157 1.52 8.67 13.01
CA THR A 157 0.95 9.92 13.51
C THR A 157 -0.53 9.75 13.92
N PRO A 158 -1.10 10.66 14.73
CA PRO A 158 -2.54 10.63 15.02
C PRO A 158 -3.41 10.60 13.75
N ARG A 159 -2.98 11.25 12.66
CA ARG A 159 -3.66 11.23 11.37
C ARG A 159 -3.67 9.83 10.76
N GLU A 160 -2.53 9.15 10.74
CA GLU A 160 -2.41 7.79 10.21
C GLU A 160 -3.34 6.84 10.97
N ARG A 161 -3.33 6.91 12.30
CA ARG A 161 -4.13 6.03 13.16
C ARG A 161 -5.64 6.26 13.05
N THR A 162 -6.09 7.48 12.84
CA THR A 162 -7.52 7.83 12.88
C THR A 162 -8.15 7.98 11.50
N VAL A 163 -7.44 8.56 10.55
CA VAL A 163 -8.00 8.90 9.24
C VAL A 163 -7.53 7.92 8.16
N GLU A 164 -6.24 7.69 8.09
CA GLU A 164 -5.64 6.88 7.02
C GLU A 164 -5.91 5.39 7.22
N TRP A 165 -5.81 4.91 8.47
CA TRP A 165 -6.18 3.54 8.81
C TRP A 165 -7.65 3.25 8.53
N ALA A 166 -8.55 4.16 8.92
CA ALA A 166 -9.98 4.00 8.66
C ALA A 166 -10.28 3.94 7.15
N SER A 167 -9.69 4.84 6.37
CA SER A 167 -9.84 4.85 4.90
C SER A 167 -9.28 3.58 4.27
N THR A 168 -8.07 3.16 4.65
CA THR A 168 -7.44 1.94 4.13
C THR A 168 -8.28 0.71 4.47
N SER A 169 -8.72 0.58 5.72
CA SER A 169 -9.57 -0.55 6.16
C SER A 169 -10.90 -0.60 5.43
N TRP A 170 -11.51 0.57 5.17
CA TRP A 170 -12.74 0.64 4.38
C TRP A 170 -12.51 0.14 2.95
N TRP A 171 -11.44 0.56 2.30
CA TRP A 171 -11.10 0.14 0.95
C TRP A 171 -10.79 -1.36 0.87
N LEU A 172 -10.15 -1.93 1.90
CA LEU A 172 -9.93 -3.37 1.99
C LEU A 172 -11.27 -4.13 2.02
N GLY A 173 -12.17 -3.76 2.93
CA GLY A 173 -13.49 -4.38 3.01
C GLY A 173 -14.32 -4.19 1.73
N TYR A 174 -14.24 -3.02 1.11
CA TYR A 174 -14.94 -2.71 -0.13
C TYR A 174 -14.44 -3.54 -1.31
N ALA A 175 -13.13 -3.74 -1.42
CA ALA A 175 -12.54 -4.56 -2.47
C ALA A 175 -12.78 -6.06 -2.23
N GLU A 176 -12.72 -6.53 -0.97
CA GLU A 176 -13.02 -7.91 -0.61
C GLU A 176 -14.48 -8.28 -0.98
N ALA A 177 -15.42 -7.36 -0.74
CA ALA A 177 -16.82 -7.54 -1.15
C ALA A 177 -17.00 -7.65 -2.68
N ARG A 178 -15.99 -7.28 -3.47
CA ARG A 178 -15.92 -7.42 -4.93
C ARG A 178 -15.06 -8.60 -5.40
N GLY A 179 -14.68 -9.47 -4.49
CA GLY A 179 -13.94 -10.71 -4.79
C GLY A 179 -12.41 -10.53 -4.86
N VAL A 180 -11.87 -9.39 -4.45
CA VAL A 180 -10.42 -9.21 -4.33
C VAL A 180 -9.92 -9.91 -3.06
N ARG A 181 -8.85 -10.69 -3.18
CA ARG A 181 -8.20 -11.34 -2.05
C ARG A 181 -7.07 -10.46 -1.50
N PHE A 182 -6.98 -10.37 -0.17
CA PHE A 182 -5.91 -9.64 0.49
C PHE A 182 -4.86 -10.57 1.09
N HIS A 183 -3.60 -10.13 0.99
CA HIS A 183 -2.44 -10.77 1.58
C HIS A 183 -1.77 -9.77 2.50
N LEU A 184 -1.84 -10.02 3.80
CA LEU A 184 -1.26 -9.18 4.84
C LEU A 184 -0.12 -9.94 5.52
N PRO A 185 0.96 -9.27 5.97
CA PRO A 185 2.02 -9.91 6.72
C PRO A 185 1.49 -10.46 8.03
N PHE A 186 2.18 -11.45 8.57
CA PHE A 186 1.84 -11.97 9.89
C PHE A 186 1.90 -10.86 10.94
N GLY A 187 0.88 -10.75 11.77
CA GLY A 187 0.79 -9.71 12.79
C GLY A 187 0.36 -8.32 12.29
N SER A 188 -0.03 -8.18 11.02
CA SER A 188 -0.63 -6.94 10.53
C SER A 188 -1.87 -6.57 11.34
N ARG A 189 -1.97 -5.29 11.69
CA ARG A 189 -3.12 -4.73 12.41
C ARG A 189 -4.20 -4.19 11.50
N LEU A 190 -3.97 -4.15 10.20
CA LEU A 190 -5.00 -3.79 9.25
C LEU A 190 -6.14 -4.80 9.30
N CYS A 191 -7.37 -4.33 9.45
CA CYS A 191 -8.57 -5.16 9.57
C CYS A 191 -8.51 -6.18 10.73
N ALA A 192 -7.60 -6.01 11.68
CA ALA A 192 -7.48 -6.84 12.86
C ALA A 192 -8.05 -6.11 14.08
N HIS A 193 -8.68 -6.87 14.95
CA HIS A 193 -9.10 -6.39 16.28
C HIS A 193 -8.68 -7.43 17.30
N PRO A 194 -8.03 -7.04 18.42
CA PRO A 194 -7.50 -7.99 19.39
C PRO A 194 -8.59 -8.79 20.11
N HIS A 195 -9.79 -8.22 20.21
CA HIS A 195 -10.91 -8.81 20.93
C HIS A 195 -12.20 -8.73 20.14
N ARG A 196 -13.04 -9.74 20.24
CA ARG A 196 -14.39 -9.70 19.66
C ARG A 196 -15.32 -8.94 20.60
N TYR A 197 -15.80 -7.80 20.16
CA TYR A 197 -16.74 -7.00 20.94
C TYR A 197 -17.96 -7.85 21.34
N GLY A 198 -18.31 -7.82 22.63
CA GLY A 198 -19.43 -8.56 23.18
C GLY A 198 -19.18 -10.04 23.47
N PHE A 199 -18.05 -10.63 23.02
CA PHE A 199 -17.72 -12.04 23.25
C PHE A 199 -16.44 -12.24 24.06
N GLU A 200 -15.44 -11.42 23.83
CA GLU A 200 -14.12 -11.49 24.47
C GLU A 200 -13.81 -10.22 25.27
N TYR A 201 -14.69 -9.24 25.18
CA TYR A 201 -14.55 -7.95 25.82
C TYR A 201 -15.01 -8.03 27.26
N ARG A 202 -14.16 -7.76 28.21
CA ARG A 202 -14.58 -7.49 29.60
C ARG A 202 -14.91 -6.01 29.70
N ALA A 203 -16.04 -5.69 30.35
CA ALA A 203 -16.61 -4.34 30.46
C ALA A 203 -15.71 -3.29 31.19
N GLU A 204 -14.50 -3.64 31.50
CA GLU A 204 -13.54 -2.82 32.24
C GLU A 204 -12.65 -1.95 31.33
N ILE A 205 -12.87 -1.97 30.00
CA ILE A 205 -12.08 -1.18 29.05
C ILE A 205 -12.89 0.04 28.59
N ASP A 206 -13.31 0.87 29.53
CA ASP A 206 -13.78 2.23 29.23
C ASP A 206 -12.62 3.22 29.04
N ASP A 207 -11.39 2.78 29.26
CA ASP A 207 -10.18 3.57 29.11
C ASP A 207 -9.55 3.30 27.75
N VAL A 208 -9.76 4.23 26.81
CA VAL A 208 -9.24 4.14 25.44
C VAL A 208 -7.71 4.09 25.43
N GLU A 209 -7.03 4.78 26.36
CA GLU A 209 -5.57 4.76 26.46
C GLU A 209 -5.08 3.38 26.88
N ARG A 210 -5.70 2.79 27.88
CA ARG A 210 -5.41 1.43 28.31
C ARG A 210 -5.72 0.39 27.22
N TYR A 211 -6.78 0.61 26.46
CA TYR A 211 -7.13 -0.22 25.31
C TYR A 211 -6.06 -0.17 24.21
N LEU A 212 -5.56 1.03 23.91
CA LEU A 212 -4.47 1.21 22.93
C LEU A 212 -3.17 0.59 23.45
N ASP A 213 -2.85 0.76 24.72
CA ASP A 213 -1.70 0.15 25.40
C ASP A 213 -1.77 -1.39 25.40
N ASP A 214 -2.96 -1.95 25.65
CA ASP A 214 -3.18 -3.40 25.61
C ASP A 214 -3.13 -3.91 24.17
N TRP A 215 -3.52 -3.11 23.20
CA TRP A 215 -3.34 -3.44 21.81
C TRP A 215 -1.85 -3.41 21.41
N GLU A 216 -1.10 -2.43 21.88
CA GLU A 216 0.35 -2.36 21.64
C GLU A 216 1.09 -3.55 22.26
N ARG A 217 0.69 -3.97 23.47
CA ARG A 217 1.23 -5.15 24.14
C ARG A 217 0.71 -6.48 23.58
N GLY A 218 -0.51 -6.52 23.08
CA GLY A 218 -1.15 -7.70 22.49
C GLY A 218 -0.64 -8.05 21.09
N ALA A 219 0.15 -7.19 20.46
CA ALA A 219 0.80 -7.45 19.18
C ALA A 219 1.81 -8.62 19.25
N GLU A 220 2.25 -9.00 20.43
CA GLU A 220 3.09 -10.18 20.65
C GLU A 220 2.29 -11.51 20.67
N ARG A 221 0.97 -11.46 20.65
CA ARG A 221 0.14 -12.68 20.58
C ARG A 221 -0.18 -13.02 19.12
N PRO A 222 0.14 -14.24 18.67
CA PRO A 222 -0.29 -14.71 17.37
C PRO A 222 -1.81 -14.59 17.27
N LEU A 223 -2.31 -13.94 16.23
CA LEU A 223 -3.73 -14.04 15.88
C LEU A 223 -4.02 -15.51 15.65
N ALA A 224 -4.71 -16.13 16.61
CA ALA A 224 -5.09 -17.53 16.51
C ALA A 224 -5.95 -17.70 15.26
N GLY A 225 -5.32 -18.29 14.23
CA GLY A 225 -5.94 -18.94 13.11
C GLY A 225 -7.09 -18.20 12.43
N ARG A 226 -6.83 -17.39 11.41
CA ARG A 226 -7.71 -17.40 10.26
C ARG A 226 -7.47 -18.73 9.54
N GLY A 227 -8.04 -19.78 10.09
CA GLY A 227 -8.14 -21.06 9.43
C GLY A 227 -8.94 -20.84 8.15
N ALA A 228 -8.35 -21.18 7.00
CA ALA A 228 -9.09 -21.36 5.78
C ALA A 228 -10.31 -22.24 6.12
N ALA A 229 -11.50 -21.67 6.14
CA ALA A 229 -12.73 -22.43 6.13
C ALA A 229 -12.72 -23.18 4.82
N SER A 230 -12.30 -24.45 4.86
CA SER A 230 -12.53 -25.39 3.78
C SER A 230 -14.05 -25.48 3.64
N VAL A 231 -14.58 -24.87 2.61
CA VAL A 231 -15.93 -25.18 2.15
C VAL A 231 -15.84 -26.57 1.53
N GLY A 232 -16.08 -27.57 2.36
CA GLY A 232 -16.26 -28.96 1.97
C GLY A 232 -17.74 -29.27 1.96
N GLY A 233 -18.22 -29.86 0.88
CA GLY A 233 -19.51 -30.50 0.72
C GLY A 233 -20.50 -29.75 -0.14
#